data_e9efbe289e79030d0c1d170af4b79686
#
_entry.id   e9efbe289e79030d0c1d170af4b79686
#
_cell.length_a   1.000
_cell.length_b   1.000
_cell.length_c   1.000
_cell.angle_alpha   90.00
_cell.angle_beta   90.00
_cell.angle_gamma   90.00
#
_symmetry.space_group_name_H-M   'P 1'
#
loop_
_entity.id
_entity.type
_entity.pdbx_description
1 polymer ?
#
loop_
_entity_poly.entity_id
_entity_poly.type
_entity_poly.pdbx_seq_one_letter_code
_entity_poly.pdbx_strand_id
1 'polypeptide(L)'
;MLRLGQGGKEDYAQSLKQYRLAAQQGDRQAQYRMGTLREEGLGAPRNRVHAYAWLSLAATEGMPEAVRARDELEAAMTKPEVKQAQKLSEHWFGKMSSTAKKS
;
A
#
# COMPACT_ATOMS: atom_id res chain seq x y z
N MET A 1 7.09 -16.83 -10.80
CA MET A 1 7.80 -15.94 -9.94
C MET A 1 8.44 -14.80 -10.69
N LEU A 2 8.37 -13.63 -10.15
CA LEU A 2 8.95 -12.47 -10.78
C LEU A 2 10.47 -12.52 -10.72
N ARG A 3 11.10 -12.31 -11.85
CA ARG A 3 12.55 -12.31 -11.93
C ARG A 3 13.01 -10.88 -11.97
N LEU A 4 13.72 -10.48 -10.98
CA LEU A 4 14.07 -9.08 -10.84
C LEU A 4 14.95 -8.56 -11.96
N GLY A 5 15.70 -9.41 -12.58
CA GLY A 5 16.57 -8.96 -13.64
C GLY A 5 15.88 -8.80 -14.97
N GLN A 6 14.61 -9.08 -15.04
CA GLN A 6 13.89 -9.07 -16.30
C GLN A 6 12.78 -8.07 -16.29
N GLY A 7 12.64 -7.32 -17.33
CA GLY A 7 11.59 -6.36 -17.46
C GLY A 7 11.76 -5.12 -16.64
N GLY A 8 12.46 -5.20 -15.53
CA GLY A 8 12.71 -4.05 -14.72
C GLY A 8 11.47 -3.23 -14.42
N LYS A 9 11.47 -2.00 -14.88
CA LYS A 9 10.37 -1.09 -14.54
C LYS A 9 9.03 -1.55 -15.05
N GLU A 10 9.03 -2.22 -16.19
CA GLU A 10 7.77 -2.68 -16.77
C GLU A 10 7.12 -3.74 -15.90
N ASP A 11 7.94 -4.65 -15.38
CA ASP A 11 7.41 -5.70 -14.52
C ASP A 11 6.81 -5.11 -13.26
N TYR A 12 7.46 -4.11 -12.68
CA TYR A 12 6.94 -3.50 -11.49
C TYR A 12 5.64 -2.75 -11.76
N ALA A 13 5.54 -2.10 -12.91
CA ALA A 13 4.32 -1.39 -13.26
C ALA A 13 3.16 -2.36 -13.41
N GLN A 14 3.41 -3.49 -14.03
CA GLN A 14 2.39 -4.53 -14.17
C GLN A 14 1.99 -5.09 -12.82
N SER A 15 2.99 -5.40 -11.99
CA SER A 15 2.73 -5.92 -10.67
C SER A 15 1.91 -4.94 -9.85
N LEU A 16 2.25 -3.66 -9.96
CA LEU A 16 1.54 -2.63 -9.21
C LEU A 16 0.07 -2.60 -9.59
N LYS A 17 -0.25 -2.76 -10.87
CA LYS A 17 -1.64 -2.80 -11.30
C LYS A 17 -2.37 -3.97 -10.70
N GLN A 18 -1.75 -5.14 -10.74
CA GLN A 18 -2.36 -6.35 -10.20
C GLN A 18 -2.58 -6.23 -8.70
N TYR A 19 -1.56 -5.77 -7.99
CA TYR A 19 -1.67 -5.61 -6.55
C TYR A 19 -2.72 -4.59 -6.19
N ARG A 20 -2.84 -3.52 -6.99
CA ARG A 20 -3.84 -2.51 -6.69
C ARG A 20 -5.25 -3.09 -6.74
N LEU A 21 -5.53 -3.89 -7.74
CA LEU A 21 -6.85 -4.50 -7.86
C LEU A 21 -7.15 -5.39 -6.67
N ALA A 22 -6.20 -6.24 -6.31
CA ALA A 22 -6.39 -7.14 -5.17
C ALA A 22 -6.48 -6.34 -3.87
N ALA A 23 -5.66 -5.31 -3.74
CA ALA A 23 -5.64 -4.50 -2.52
C ALA A 23 -6.96 -3.78 -2.32
N GLN A 24 -7.56 -3.32 -3.40
CA GLN A 24 -8.85 -2.63 -3.31
C GLN A 24 -9.96 -3.57 -2.92
N GLN A 25 -9.75 -4.86 -3.07
CA GLN A 25 -10.72 -5.86 -2.66
C GLN A 25 -10.47 -6.37 -1.25
N GLY A 26 -9.50 -5.79 -0.56
CA GLY A 26 -9.25 -6.11 0.82
C GLY A 26 -8.13 -7.12 1.06
N ASP A 27 -7.41 -7.48 0.04
CA ASP A 27 -6.30 -8.44 0.18
C ASP A 27 -5.13 -7.76 0.90
N ARG A 28 -4.86 -8.19 2.13
CA ARG A 28 -3.84 -7.52 2.94
C ARG A 28 -2.44 -7.74 2.40
N GLN A 29 -2.16 -8.88 1.79
CA GLN A 29 -0.86 -9.11 1.17
C GLN A 29 -0.62 -8.10 0.06
N ALA A 30 -1.65 -7.89 -0.76
CA ALA A 30 -1.55 -6.93 -1.85
C ALA A 30 -1.41 -5.51 -1.32
N GLN A 31 -2.10 -5.19 -0.22
CA GLN A 31 -1.98 -3.88 0.39
C GLN A 31 -0.56 -3.64 0.89
N TYR A 32 0.03 -4.66 1.50
CA TYR A 32 1.40 -4.56 1.96
C TYR A 32 2.35 -4.33 0.78
N ARG A 33 2.16 -5.09 -0.30
CA ARG A 33 3.00 -4.93 -1.49
C ARG A 33 2.84 -3.56 -2.11
N MET A 34 1.59 -3.07 -2.16
CA MET A 34 1.37 -1.71 -2.65
C MET A 34 2.16 -0.71 -1.85
N GLY A 35 2.14 -0.87 -0.53
CA GLY A 35 2.88 0.02 0.34
C GLY A 35 4.37 0.00 0.09
N THR A 36 4.94 -1.19 0.01
CA THR A 36 6.39 -1.29 -0.19
C THR A 36 6.82 -0.78 -1.56
N LEU A 37 6.03 -1.09 -2.58
CA LEU A 37 6.36 -0.61 -3.93
C LEU A 37 6.30 0.90 -4.02
N ARG A 38 5.29 1.51 -3.41
CA ARG A 38 5.17 2.95 -3.45
C ARG A 38 6.24 3.64 -2.60
N GLU A 39 6.67 2.99 -1.54
CA GLU A 39 7.74 3.55 -0.73
C GLU A 39 9.07 3.53 -1.46
N GLU A 40 9.30 2.48 -2.23
CA GLU A 40 10.56 2.33 -2.94
C GLU A 40 10.54 2.97 -4.32
N GLY A 41 9.37 3.39 -4.79
CA GLY A 41 9.27 4.01 -6.09
C GLY A 41 9.37 3.02 -7.24
N LEU A 42 8.90 1.81 -7.01
CA LEU A 42 8.97 0.76 -8.03
C LEU A 42 7.62 0.64 -8.73
N GLY A 43 7.62 0.78 -10.03
CA GLY A 43 6.41 0.71 -10.83
C GLY A 43 5.61 1.98 -10.89
N ALA A 44 5.90 2.95 -10.02
CA ALA A 44 5.27 4.25 -9.98
C ALA A 44 6.17 5.16 -9.17
N PRO A 45 6.02 6.47 -9.28
CA PRO A 45 6.84 7.38 -8.48
C PRO A 45 6.65 7.15 -7.00
N ARG A 46 7.72 7.32 -6.26
CA ARG A 46 7.69 7.17 -4.81
C ARG A 46 6.64 8.09 -4.21
N ASN A 47 5.88 7.56 -3.26
CA ASN A 47 4.86 8.35 -2.59
C ASN A 47 4.68 7.82 -1.17
N ARG A 48 5.29 8.51 -0.21
CA ARG A 48 5.26 8.08 1.18
C ARG A 48 3.86 8.11 1.78
N VAL A 49 3.08 9.10 1.39
CA VAL A 49 1.71 9.21 1.91
C VAL A 49 0.88 8.00 1.47
N HIS A 50 0.94 7.67 0.19
CA HIS A 50 0.23 6.50 -0.32
C HIS A 50 0.78 5.21 0.29
N ALA A 51 2.12 5.12 0.41
CA ALA A 51 2.73 3.94 0.98
C ALA A 51 2.24 3.71 2.41
N TYR A 52 2.24 4.76 3.21
CA TYR A 52 1.75 4.66 4.59
C TYR A 52 0.30 4.23 4.63
N ALA A 53 -0.51 4.81 3.75
CA ALA A 53 -1.94 4.48 3.74
C ALA A 53 -2.17 3.01 3.43
N TRP A 54 -1.47 2.48 2.43
CA TRP A 54 -1.61 1.07 2.09
C TRP A 54 -1.11 0.17 3.23
N LEU A 55 0.02 0.54 3.84
CA LEU A 55 0.55 -0.23 4.96
C LEU A 55 -0.40 -0.21 6.15
N SER A 56 -1.06 0.93 6.36
CA SER A 56 -2.03 1.03 7.45
C SER A 56 -3.20 0.08 7.26
N LEU A 57 -3.66 -0.05 6.03
CA LEU A 57 -4.76 -0.97 5.75
C LEU A 57 -4.37 -2.41 6.05
N ALA A 58 -3.17 -2.80 5.60
CA ALA A 58 -2.69 -4.16 5.87
C ALA A 58 -2.46 -4.37 7.36
N ALA A 59 -1.98 -3.35 8.06
CA ALA A 59 -1.75 -3.44 9.50
C ALA A 59 -3.05 -3.61 10.26
N THR A 60 -4.11 -2.96 9.79
CA THR A 60 -5.43 -3.10 10.40
C THR A 60 -5.92 -4.54 10.33
N GLU A 61 -5.50 -5.26 9.30
CA GLU A 61 -5.86 -6.67 9.16
C GLU A 61 -4.97 -7.59 9.99
N GLY A 62 -4.09 -7.01 10.81
CA GLY A 62 -3.28 -7.78 11.72
C GLY A 62 -1.98 -8.32 11.12
N MET A 63 -1.48 -7.70 10.08
CA MET A 63 -0.25 -8.15 9.44
C MET A 63 0.97 -7.53 10.11
N PRO A 64 1.77 -8.34 10.85
CA PRO A 64 2.90 -7.76 11.59
C PRO A 64 3.93 -7.07 10.71
N GLU A 65 4.18 -7.61 9.52
CA GLU A 65 5.13 -7.00 8.61
C GLU A 65 4.68 -5.59 8.21
N ALA A 66 3.37 -5.43 8.03
CA ALA A 66 2.84 -4.12 7.64
C ALA A 66 2.94 -3.13 8.79
N VAL A 67 2.71 -3.59 10.01
CA VAL A 67 2.85 -2.73 11.18
C VAL A 67 4.28 -2.22 11.28
N ARG A 68 5.23 -3.12 11.15
CA ARG A 68 6.64 -2.75 11.24
C ARG A 68 7.03 -1.79 10.14
N ALA A 69 6.63 -2.10 8.90
CA ALA A 69 6.98 -1.26 7.77
C ALA A 69 6.36 0.13 7.92
N ARG A 70 5.11 0.18 8.39
CA ARG A 70 4.45 1.46 8.60
C ARG A 70 5.17 2.29 9.65
N ASP A 71 5.55 1.66 10.75
CA ASP A 71 6.22 2.38 11.83
C ASP A 71 7.56 2.92 11.39
N GLU A 72 8.30 2.13 10.61
CA GLU A 72 9.58 2.57 10.08
C GLU A 72 9.41 3.74 9.12
N LEU A 73 8.38 3.67 8.28
CA LEU A 73 8.13 4.74 7.34
C LEU A 73 7.70 6.01 8.07
N GLU A 74 6.90 5.85 9.11
CA GLU A 74 6.42 7.00 9.87
C GLU A 74 7.58 7.79 10.44
N ALA A 75 8.64 7.12 10.85
CA ALA A 75 9.81 7.80 11.41
C ALA A 75 10.47 8.71 10.39
N ALA A 76 10.28 8.45 9.12
CA ALA A 76 10.85 9.27 8.05
C ALA A 76 9.90 10.33 7.52
N MET A 77 8.68 10.37 8.03
CA MET A 77 7.65 11.29 7.53
C MET A 77 7.44 12.44 8.49
N THR A 78 6.96 13.55 7.96
CA THR A 78 6.56 14.67 8.81
C THR A 78 5.18 14.39 9.40
N LYS A 79 4.85 15.10 10.47
CA LYS A 79 3.55 14.94 11.10
C LYS A 79 2.39 15.25 10.17
N PRO A 80 2.45 16.32 9.37
CA PRO A 80 1.37 16.55 8.40
C PRO A 80 1.22 15.43 7.38
N GLU A 81 2.34 14.85 6.96
CA GLU A 81 2.28 13.74 6.02
C GLU A 81 1.60 12.52 6.64
N VAL A 82 1.92 12.22 7.88
CA VAL A 82 1.30 11.11 8.57
C VAL A 82 -0.21 11.33 8.70
N LYS A 83 -0.59 12.54 9.08
CA LYS A 83 -2.01 12.87 9.20
C LYS A 83 -2.74 12.70 7.88
N GLN A 84 -2.11 13.19 6.81
CA GLN A 84 -2.70 13.07 5.49
C GLN A 84 -2.86 11.62 5.09
N ALA A 85 -1.86 10.82 5.40
CA ALA A 85 -1.90 9.39 5.07
C ALA A 85 -2.97 8.66 5.87
N GLN A 86 -3.14 9.03 7.14
CA GLN A 86 -4.17 8.43 7.96
C GLN A 86 -5.56 8.71 7.42
N LYS A 87 -5.79 9.95 7.01
CA LYS A 87 -7.07 10.31 6.42
C LYS A 87 -7.29 9.54 5.12
N LEU A 88 -6.25 9.40 4.34
CA LEU A 88 -6.35 8.68 3.08
C LEU A 88 -6.69 7.21 3.31
N SER A 89 -6.05 6.59 4.29
CA SER A 89 -6.33 5.19 4.56
C SER A 89 -7.77 5.00 5.07
N GLU A 90 -8.26 5.93 5.87
CA GLU A 90 -9.64 5.88 6.33
C GLU A 90 -10.61 5.99 5.17
N HIS A 91 -10.30 6.88 4.25
CA HIS A 91 -11.13 7.06 3.07
C HIS A 91 -11.18 5.78 2.23
N TRP A 92 -10.01 5.20 2.00
CA TRP A 92 -9.92 3.95 1.23
C TRP A 92 -10.64 2.82 1.94
N PHE A 93 -10.47 2.73 3.26
CA PHE A 93 -11.11 1.68 4.03
C PHE A 93 -12.63 1.80 3.93
N GLY A 94 -13.14 3.02 4.01
CA GLY A 94 -14.56 3.24 3.88
C GLY A 94 -15.10 2.78 2.53
N LYS A 95 -14.35 3.05 1.48
CA LYS A 95 -14.77 2.63 0.14
C LYS A 95 -14.77 1.12 0.01
N MET A 96 -13.74 0.48 0.56
CA MET A 96 -13.65 -0.97 0.50
C MET A 96 -14.77 -1.63 1.29
N SER A 97 -15.05 -1.11 2.48
CA SER A 97 -16.12 -1.64 3.30
C SER A 97 -17.47 -1.49 2.63
N SER A 98 -17.68 -0.34 2.00
CA SER A 98 -18.92 -0.09 1.30
C SER A 98 -19.10 -1.07 0.16
N THR A 99 -18.03 -1.30 -0.59
CA THR A 99 -18.07 -2.26 -1.69
C THR A 99 -18.33 -3.66 -1.18
N ALA A 100 -17.69 -4.05 -0.11
CA ALA A 100 -17.87 -5.38 0.47
C ALA A 100 -19.30 -5.57 0.93
N LYS A 101 -19.89 -4.55 1.48
CA LYS A 101 -21.26 -4.64 1.96
C LYS A 101 -22.24 -4.87 0.85
N LYS A 102 -21.95 -4.37 -0.31
CA LYS A 102 -22.84 -4.53 -1.43
C LYS A 102 -22.87 -5.93 -1.95
N SER A 103 -21.81 -6.67 -1.76
CA SER A 103 -21.83 -8.06 -2.19
C SER A 103 -22.60 -8.89 -1.20
#